data_4b9029681cd12e400e522e1bff5d7b07
#
_entry.id   4b9029681cd12e400e522e1bff5d7b07
#
_cell.length_a   1.000
_cell.length_b   1.000
_cell.length_c   1.000
_cell.angle_alpha   90.00
_cell.angle_beta   90.00
_cell.angle_gamma   90.00
#
_symmetry.space_group_name_H-M   'P 1'
#
loop_
_entity.id
_entity.type
_entity.pdbx_description
1 polymer ?
#
loop_
_entity_poly.entity_id
_entity_poly.type
_entity_poly.pdbx_seq_one_letter_code
_entity_poly.pdbx_strand_id
1 'polypeptide(L)'
;MTTRGEMELAYQGEITTPSRCGRMDQGCAFGNRPVLMTYDGDHLDVTELRVPENMYFVIVDLQSQKDTMEILACLNRSYPFAQNEQERGVQELLGPINKRVVQQAIEALQTGNAQRLGALMREAQAFFDRYAVSSCVEQLAAPVLHRVLNYAPLEPHIWGGKGMGSQGDGTAQFIARSEADQQAVIEIIERDLHLPCLKLTLQTGQKVRKAVIPAAGFGTRLFPASKATKKELFPVIDRDGIAKPAILLIVEEALRAGIDQVIIIVQEHDLEAFQSFFNVQV
;
A
#
# COMPACT_ATOMS: atom_id res chain seq x y z
N MET A 1 -5.09 -14.64 -11.09
CA MET A 1 -3.89 -14.51 -10.22
C MET A 1 -4.36 -13.83 -8.94
N THR A 2 -3.83 -14.16 -7.78
CA THR A 2 -4.15 -13.45 -6.54
C THR A 2 -3.28 -12.19 -6.44
N THR A 3 -3.71 -11.16 -5.71
CA THR A 3 -2.92 -9.94 -5.46
C THR A 3 -1.53 -10.27 -4.91
N ARG A 4 -1.43 -11.26 -4.01
CA ARG A 4 -0.15 -11.77 -3.49
C ARG A 4 0.71 -12.39 -4.59
N GLY A 5 0.11 -13.10 -5.54
CA GLY A 5 0.82 -13.67 -6.69
C GLY A 5 1.32 -12.60 -7.66
N GLU A 6 0.58 -11.51 -7.85
CA GLU A 6 1.01 -10.35 -8.65
C GLU A 6 2.21 -9.66 -8.00
N MET A 7 2.13 -9.43 -6.69
CA MET A 7 3.23 -8.86 -5.90
C MET A 7 4.50 -9.70 -6.00
N GLU A 8 4.39 -11.03 -5.85
CA GLU A 8 5.55 -11.93 -5.94
C GLU A 8 6.14 -11.97 -7.35
N LEU A 9 5.31 -11.99 -8.38
CA LEU A 9 5.78 -11.96 -9.76
C LEU A 9 6.51 -10.65 -10.09
N ALA A 10 6.00 -9.51 -9.61
CA ALA A 10 6.66 -8.21 -9.74
C ALA A 10 8.02 -8.19 -9.01
N TYR A 11 8.10 -8.79 -7.83
CA TYR A 11 9.36 -8.93 -7.10
C TYR A 11 10.37 -9.82 -7.83
N GLN A 12 9.94 -10.94 -8.43
CA GLN A 12 10.82 -11.78 -9.25
C GLN A 12 11.39 -11.00 -10.45
N GLY A 13 10.60 -10.08 -11.03
CA GLY A 13 11.10 -9.14 -12.03
C GLY A 13 12.15 -8.17 -11.47
N GLU A 14 11.87 -7.56 -10.31
CA GLU A 14 12.74 -6.59 -9.64
C GLU A 14 14.13 -7.14 -9.33
N ILE A 15 14.23 -8.34 -8.78
CA ILE A 15 15.53 -8.95 -8.43
C ILE A 15 16.41 -9.29 -9.64
N THR A 16 15.86 -9.23 -10.86
CA THR A 16 16.64 -9.35 -12.10
C THR A 16 17.25 -8.02 -12.54
N THR A 17 16.86 -6.90 -11.93
CA THR A 17 17.39 -5.58 -12.21
C THR A 17 18.67 -5.30 -11.39
N PRO A 18 19.50 -4.33 -11.78
CA PRO A 18 20.67 -3.96 -11.00
C PRO A 18 20.35 -3.43 -9.60
N SER A 19 19.19 -2.79 -9.39
CA SER A 19 18.77 -2.20 -8.12
C SER A 19 18.47 -3.24 -7.05
N ARG A 20 17.89 -4.38 -7.43
CA ARG A 20 17.53 -5.49 -6.53
C ARG A 20 16.88 -5.01 -5.23
N CYS A 21 15.94 -4.07 -5.35
CA CYS A 21 15.23 -3.53 -4.18
C CYS A 21 14.41 -4.60 -3.47
N GLY A 22 14.02 -4.32 -2.21
CA GLY A 22 13.17 -5.22 -1.44
C GLY A 22 11.72 -5.27 -1.96
N ARG A 23 10.87 -6.07 -1.30
CA ARG A 23 9.48 -6.33 -1.71
C ARG A 23 8.49 -5.20 -1.39
N MET A 24 8.92 -4.05 -0.88
CA MET A 24 8.00 -3.01 -0.41
C MET A 24 7.24 -2.36 -1.56
N ASP A 25 7.91 -2.04 -2.66
CA ASP A 25 7.32 -1.33 -3.80
C ASP A 25 6.25 -2.17 -4.53
N GLN A 26 6.44 -3.49 -4.54
CA GLN A 26 5.46 -4.43 -5.12
C GLN A 26 4.17 -4.53 -4.30
N GLY A 27 4.14 -3.96 -3.10
CA GLY A 27 2.92 -3.77 -2.31
C GLY A 27 1.86 -2.90 -3.00
N CYS A 28 2.24 -2.13 -4.03
CA CYS A 28 1.31 -1.39 -4.88
C CYS A 28 0.25 -2.30 -5.55
N ALA A 29 0.49 -3.61 -5.66
CA ALA A 29 -0.50 -4.58 -6.12
C ALA A 29 -1.78 -4.59 -5.25
N PHE A 30 -1.71 -4.17 -3.99
CA PHE A 30 -2.86 -4.02 -3.10
C PHE A 30 -3.65 -2.70 -3.31
N GLY A 31 -3.21 -1.87 -4.26
CA GLY A 31 -3.86 -0.60 -4.60
C GLY A 31 -3.71 0.46 -3.49
N ASN A 32 -4.77 1.24 -3.26
CA ASN A 32 -4.76 2.36 -2.31
C ASN A 32 -5.04 1.95 -0.85
N ARG A 33 -4.79 0.70 -0.49
CA ARG A 33 -5.00 0.20 0.86
C ARG A 33 -3.68 0.16 1.62
N PRO A 34 -3.63 0.67 2.85
CA PRO A 34 -2.47 0.46 3.70
C PRO A 34 -2.33 -1.03 4.02
N VAL A 35 -1.13 -1.55 3.90
CA VAL A 35 -0.81 -2.95 4.19
C VAL A 35 0.30 -3.03 5.22
N LEU A 36 0.20 -4.02 6.10
CA LEU A 36 1.29 -4.45 6.97
C LEU A 36 2.00 -5.62 6.30
N MET A 37 3.28 -5.46 6.05
CA MET A 37 4.17 -6.52 5.58
C MET A 37 5.00 -7.05 6.74
N THR A 38 4.86 -8.32 7.05
CA THR A 38 5.63 -8.99 8.09
C THR A 38 6.56 -10.01 7.46
N TYR A 39 7.86 -9.84 7.71
CA TYR A 39 8.90 -10.71 7.19
C TYR A 39 9.39 -11.66 8.28
N ASP A 40 9.49 -12.95 7.93
CA ASP A 40 10.11 -13.99 8.74
C ASP A 40 11.02 -14.83 7.81
N GLY A 41 12.29 -14.48 7.74
CA GLY A 41 13.20 -14.99 6.72
C GLY A 41 12.70 -14.64 5.31
N ASP A 42 12.52 -15.68 4.49
CA ASP A 42 11.97 -15.52 3.13
C ASP A 42 10.43 -15.50 3.09
N HIS A 43 9.79 -15.77 4.22
CA HIS A 43 8.34 -15.74 4.32
C HIS A 43 7.85 -14.31 4.50
N LEU A 44 6.84 -13.93 3.68
CA LEU A 44 6.20 -12.63 3.74
C LEU A 44 4.70 -12.80 3.98
N ASP A 45 4.21 -12.25 5.08
CA ASP A 45 2.79 -12.04 5.30
C ASP A 45 2.38 -10.62 4.99
N VAL A 46 1.24 -10.47 4.31
CA VAL A 46 0.66 -9.17 3.98
C VAL A 46 -0.76 -9.11 4.55
N THR A 47 -0.99 -8.16 5.44
CA THR A 47 -2.28 -7.90 6.07
C THR A 47 -2.79 -6.51 5.69
N GLU A 48 -3.99 -6.43 5.11
CA GLU A 48 -4.63 -5.14 4.83
C GLU A 48 -5.08 -4.49 6.13
N LEU A 49 -4.73 -3.21 6.30
CA LEU A 49 -5.16 -2.41 7.44
C LEU A 49 -6.39 -1.59 7.09
N ARG A 50 -7.32 -1.47 8.03
CA ARG A 50 -8.50 -0.59 7.90
C ARG A 50 -8.22 0.71 8.61
N VAL A 51 -8.48 1.82 7.92
CA VAL A 51 -8.39 3.16 8.49
C VAL A 51 -9.82 3.67 8.68
N PRO A 52 -10.26 3.98 9.92
CA PRO A 52 -11.64 4.38 10.19
C PRO A 52 -11.94 5.83 9.79
N GLU A 53 -10.90 6.68 9.66
CA GLU A 53 -11.02 8.08 9.30
C GLU A 53 -10.06 8.43 8.18
N ASN A 54 -10.42 9.43 7.37
CA ASN A 54 -9.54 9.91 6.32
C ASN A 54 -8.24 10.47 6.91
N MET A 55 -7.12 10.12 6.30
CA MET A 55 -5.81 10.68 6.63
C MET A 55 -5.19 11.33 5.40
N TYR A 56 -4.67 12.52 5.57
CA TYR A 56 -4.24 13.40 4.50
C TYR A 56 -2.72 13.49 4.47
N PHE A 57 -2.10 12.93 3.45
CA PHE A 57 -0.65 12.92 3.28
C PHE A 57 -0.23 13.81 2.13
N VAL A 58 0.93 14.43 2.27
CA VAL A 58 1.65 15.11 1.19
C VAL A 58 2.99 14.43 1.00
N ILE A 59 3.27 13.99 -0.21
CA ILE A 59 4.57 13.45 -0.61
C ILE A 59 5.30 14.53 -1.39
N VAL A 60 6.53 14.83 -1.00
CA VAL A 60 7.35 15.87 -1.61
C VAL A 60 8.53 15.24 -2.33
N ASP A 61 8.66 15.50 -3.62
CA ASP A 61 9.87 15.15 -4.36
C ASP A 61 10.93 16.23 -4.07
N LEU A 62 12.02 15.81 -3.43
CA LEU A 62 13.09 16.73 -3.04
C LEU A 62 13.99 17.15 -4.23
N GLN A 63 13.74 16.58 -5.40
CA GLN A 63 14.49 16.86 -6.65
C GLN A 63 16.01 16.77 -6.48
N SER A 64 16.45 15.88 -5.60
CA SER A 64 17.85 15.65 -5.29
C SER A 64 18.20 14.19 -5.52
N GLN A 65 19.48 13.95 -5.79
CA GLN A 65 19.95 12.59 -6.03
C GLN A 65 20.32 11.91 -4.72
N LYS A 66 20.00 10.62 -4.61
CA LYS A 66 20.48 9.74 -3.56
C LYS A 66 20.90 8.40 -4.15
N ASP A 67 21.91 7.79 -3.61
CA ASP A 67 22.29 6.42 -3.95
C ASP A 67 21.71 5.44 -2.93
N THR A 68 20.56 4.84 -3.28
CA THR A 68 19.89 3.85 -2.43
C THR A 68 20.76 2.62 -2.19
N MET A 69 21.54 2.19 -3.19
CA MET A 69 22.42 1.01 -3.06
C MET A 69 23.55 1.29 -2.06
N GLU A 70 24.15 2.48 -2.11
CA GLU A 70 25.15 2.90 -1.15
C GLU A 70 24.59 2.97 0.26
N ILE A 71 23.42 3.61 0.44
CA ILE A 71 22.75 3.67 1.75
C ILE A 71 22.50 2.27 2.31
N LEU A 72 21.90 1.37 1.53
CA LEU A 72 21.62 0.01 1.96
C LEU A 72 22.91 -0.77 2.26
N ALA A 73 23.97 -0.61 1.46
CA ALA A 73 25.26 -1.24 1.73
C ALA A 73 25.88 -0.75 3.04
N CYS A 74 25.75 0.55 3.36
CA CYS A 74 26.20 1.12 4.63
C CYS A 74 25.43 0.53 5.83
N LEU A 75 24.08 0.49 5.74
CA LEU A 75 23.25 -0.03 6.83
C LEU A 75 23.42 -1.54 7.03
N ASN A 76 23.54 -2.31 5.95
CA ASN A 76 23.74 -3.75 6.00
C ASN A 76 25.09 -4.18 6.60
N ARG A 77 26.10 -3.32 6.62
CA ARG A 77 27.34 -3.59 7.35
C ARG A 77 27.13 -3.66 8.86
N SER A 78 26.16 -2.91 9.36
CA SER A 78 25.88 -2.80 10.80
C SER A 78 24.73 -3.70 11.26
N TYR A 79 23.93 -4.25 10.36
CA TYR A 79 22.75 -5.04 10.68
C TYR A 79 22.78 -6.39 9.92
N PRO A 80 22.47 -7.54 10.57
CA PRO A 80 22.03 -7.66 11.97
C PRO A 80 23.18 -7.80 12.99
N PHE A 81 24.44 -7.77 12.58
CA PHE A 81 25.60 -8.08 13.43
C PHE A 81 26.52 -6.87 13.57
N ALA A 82 26.32 -6.10 14.63
CA ALA A 82 27.14 -4.93 14.95
C ALA A 82 28.51 -5.31 15.52
N GLN A 83 29.57 -4.64 15.06
CA GLN A 83 30.96 -4.86 15.48
C GLN A 83 31.44 -3.83 16.52
N ASN A 84 30.80 -2.66 16.60
CA ASN A 84 31.16 -1.55 17.46
C ASN A 84 29.93 -0.80 17.99
N GLU A 85 30.12 0.24 18.82
CA GLU A 85 29.04 1.00 19.44
C GLU A 85 28.16 1.76 18.43
N GLN A 86 28.79 2.33 17.40
CA GLN A 86 28.04 3.03 16.34
C GLN A 86 27.13 2.06 15.57
N GLU A 87 27.66 0.91 15.19
CA GLU A 87 26.89 -0.13 14.51
C GLU A 87 25.78 -0.71 15.39
N ARG A 88 26.00 -0.80 16.71
CA ARG A 88 24.93 -1.16 17.66
C ARG A 88 23.77 -0.18 17.63
N GLY A 89 24.04 1.12 17.48
CA GLY A 89 22.99 2.12 17.29
C GLY A 89 22.14 1.85 16.04
N VAL A 90 22.76 1.48 14.92
CA VAL A 90 22.04 1.08 13.69
C VAL A 90 21.25 -0.21 13.92
N GLN A 91 21.82 -1.19 14.61
CA GLN A 91 21.15 -2.45 14.95
C GLN A 91 19.91 -2.21 15.82
N GLU A 92 20.00 -1.35 16.84
CA GLU A 92 18.88 -0.94 17.68
C GLU A 92 17.81 -0.22 16.86
N LEU A 93 18.22 0.70 15.97
CA LEU A 93 17.32 1.43 15.08
C LEU A 93 16.51 0.50 14.20
N LEU A 94 17.19 -0.36 13.43
CA LEU A 94 16.56 -1.23 12.43
C LEU A 94 15.82 -2.44 13.05
N GLY A 95 16.13 -2.77 14.29
CA GLY A 95 15.50 -3.85 15.06
C GLY A 95 14.44 -3.34 16.03
N PRO A 96 14.74 -3.28 17.35
CA PRO A 96 13.76 -3.01 18.39
C PRO A 96 13.03 -1.68 18.25
N ILE A 97 13.74 -0.60 17.89
CA ILE A 97 13.15 0.74 17.74
C ILE A 97 12.15 0.75 16.59
N ASN A 98 12.55 0.27 15.41
CA ASN A 98 11.67 0.22 14.25
C ASN A 98 10.44 -0.65 14.52
N LYS A 99 10.62 -1.84 15.12
CA LYS A 99 9.51 -2.72 15.48
C LYS A 99 8.50 -2.03 16.39
N ARG A 100 8.96 -1.33 17.43
CA ARG A 100 8.10 -0.57 18.34
C ARG A 100 7.34 0.53 17.61
N VAL A 101 8.03 1.35 16.81
CA VAL A 101 7.42 2.45 16.06
C VAL A 101 6.36 1.93 15.09
N VAL A 102 6.65 0.85 14.36
CA VAL A 102 5.69 0.23 13.43
C VAL A 102 4.45 -0.29 14.17
N GLN A 103 4.62 -0.98 15.31
CA GLN A 103 3.48 -1.46 16.11
C GLN A 103 2.57 -0.31 16.55
N GLN A 104 3.15 0.78 17.06
CA GLN A 104 2.37 1.97 17.45
C GLN A 104 1.74 2.70 16.25
N ALA A 105 2.38 2.68 15.09
CA ALA A 105 1.82 3.24 13.87
C ALA A 105 0.61 2.43 13.37
N ILE A 106 0.63 1.09 13.51
CA ILE A 106 -0.53 0.23 13.21
C ILE A 106 -1.71 0.62 14.10
N GLU A 107 -1.51 0.77 15.41
CA GLU A 107 -2.56 1.18 16.35
C GLU A 107 -3.11 2.57 16.00
N ALA A 108 -2.23 3.53 15.66
CA ALA A 108 -2.63 4.87 15.25
C ALA A 108 -3.46 4.86 13.94
N LEU A 109 -3.08 4.03 12.96
CA LEU A 109 -3.84 3.83 11.73
C LEU A 109 -5.21 3.20 12.00
N GLN A 110 -5.26 2.12 12.79
CA GLN A 110 -6.49 1.38 13.10
C GLN A 110 -7.48 2.17 13.95
N THR A 111 -6.98 3.12 14.75
CA THR A 111 -7.82 4.02 15.57
C THR A 111 -8.12 5.36 14.90
N GLY A 112 -7.60 5.62 13.70
CA GLY A 112 -7.79 6.90 13.00
C GLY A 112 -7.00 8.07 13.63
N ASN A 113 -6.01 7.80 14.47
CA ASN A 113 -5.28 8.84 15.21
C ASN A 113 -4.14 9.44 14.37
N ALA A 114 -4.49 10.36 13.46
CA ALA A 114 -3.54 11.06 12.60
C ALA A 114 -2.48 11.85 13.38
N GLN A 115 -2.85 12.45 14.50
CA GLN A 115 -1.93 13.20 15.37
C GLN A 115 -0.85 12.26 15.96
N ARG A 116 -1.24 11.10 16.47
CA ARG A 116 -0.29 10.11 16.99
C ARG A 116 0.63 9.60 15.90
N LEU A 117 0.08 9.33 14.71
CA LEU A 117 0.87 8.90 13.56
C LEU A 117 1.91 9.94 13.16
N GLY A 118 1.53 11.24 13.12
CA GLY A 118 2.47 12.34 12.84
C GLY A 118 3.57 12.45 13.90
N ALA A 119 3.25 12.29 15.17
CA ALA A 119 4.24 12.25 16.25
C ALA A 119 5.23 11.08 16.08
N LEU A 120 4.74 9.90 15.71
CA LEU A 120 5.57 8.72 15.42
C LEU A 120 6.46 8.91 14.19
N MET A 121 6.00 9.64 13.17
CA MET A 121 6.82 9.99 12.01
C MET A 121 8.01 10.88 12.43
N ARG A 122 7.79 11.89 13.27
CA ARG A 122 8.87 12.73 13.81
C ARG A 122 9.83 11.92 14.70
N GLU A 123 9.30 11.04 15.55
CA GLU A 123 10.10 10.15 16.42
C GLU A 123 10.98 9.23 15.56
N ALA A 124 10.42 8.61 14.51
CA ALA A 124 11.15 7.75 13.59
C ALA A 124 12.30 8.49 12.88
N GLN A 125 12.04 9.72 12.43
CA GLN A 125 13.08 10.56 11.81
C GLN A 125 14.18 10.88 12.80
N ALA A 126 13.83 11.31 14.01
CA ALA A 126 14.84 11.65 15.03
C ALA A 126 15.73 10.45 15.41
N PHE A 127 15.16 9.25 15.51
CA PHE A 127 15.95 8.04 15.72
C PHE A 127 16.84 7.72 14.53
N PHE A 128 16.33 7.88 13.32
CA PHE A 128 17.12 7.65 12.12
C PHE A 128 18.31 8.60 12.03
N ASP A 129 18.07 9.90 12.26
CA ASP A 129 19.12 10.91 12.26
C ASP A 129 20.20 10.62 13.32
N ARG A 130 19.77 10.18 14.49
CA ARG A 130 20.66 9.89 15.60
C ARG A 130 21.57 8.68 15.36
N TYR A 131 21.03 7.61 14.78
CA TYR A 131 21.69 6.32 14.75
C TYR A 131 22.22 5.91 13.37
N ALA A 132 21.59 6.35 12.28
CA ALA A 132 21.95 5.90 10.93
C ALA A 132 22.86 6.87 10.17
N VAL A 133 22.72 8.18 10.40
CA VAL A 133 23.44 9.21 9.60
C VAL A 133 24.95 8.99 9.63
N SER A 134 25.52 8.67 10.79
CA SER A 134 26.96 8.44 10.94
C SER A 134 27.51 7.25 10.15
N SER A 135 26.64 6.33 9.72
CA SER A 135 27.04 5.15 8.92
C SER A 135 27.21 5.47 7.44
N CYS A 136 26.58 6.54 6.94
CA CYS A 136 26.63 6.95 5.54
C CYS A 136 26.40 8.45 5.42
N VAL A 137 27.31 9.25 5.96
CA VAL A 137 27.14 10.72 6.10
C VAL A 137 26.87 11.39 4.77
N GLU A 138 27.56 11.01 3.70
CA GLU A 138 27.41 11.62 2.37
C GLU A 138 25.99 11.51 1.83
N GLN A 139 25.31 10.42 2.10
CA GLN A 139 23.95 10.16 1.60
C GLN A 139 22.86 10.51 2.63
N LEU A 140 23.15 10.38 3.93
CA LEU A 140 22.14 10.46 5.00
C LEU A 140 22.18 11.78 5.79
N ALA A 141 23.14 12.68 5.55
CA ALA A 141 23.08 14.03 6.08
C ALA A 141 21.85 14.80 5.56
N ALA A 142 21.42 14.48 4.34
CA ALA A 142 20.14 14.87 3.74
C ALA A 142 19.73 16.34 4.00
N PRO A 143 20.54 17.33 3.56
CA PRO A 143 20.29 18.73 3.88
C PRO A 143 18.99 19.27 3.27
N VAL A 144 18.58 18.76 2.10
CA VAL A 144 17.31 19.18 1.47
C VAL A 144 16.13 18.62 2.25
N LEU A 145 16.17 17.34 2.65
CA LEU A 145 15.14 16.73 3.49
C LEU A 145 14.96 17.52 4.79
N HIS A 146 16.06 17.79 5.51
CA HIS A 146 15.98 18.52 6.78
C HIS A 146 15.51 19.96 6.62
N ARG A 147 15.88 20.65 5.54
CA ARG A 147 15.33 21.99 5.22
C ARG A 147 13.81 21.95 5.07
N VAL A 148 13.27 20.94 4.40
CA VAL A 148 11.83 20.80 4.19
C VAL A 148 11.11 20.35 5.47
N LEU A 149 11.65 19.37 6.21
CA LEU A 149 11.07 18.89 7.46
C LEU A 149 11.01 19.97 8.57
N ASN A 150 11.97 20.89 8.57
CA ASN A 150 12.09 21.97 9.55
C ASN A 150 11.55 23.31 9.03
N TYR A 151 10.80 23.32 7.91
CA TYR A 151 10.25 24.54 7.35
C TYR A 151 9.09 25.04 8.20
N ALA A 152 9.35 26.09 8.99
CA ALA A 152 8.43 26.60 10.01
C ALA A 152 6.99 26.91 9.53
N PRO A 153 6.75 27.43 8.31
CA PRO A 153 5.39 27.67 7.82
C PRO A 153 4.51 26.42 7.71
N LEU A 154 5.06 25.20 7.72
CA LEU A 154 4.29 23.96 7.66
C LEU A 154 3.72 23.54 9.03
N GLU A 155 4.33 23.97 10.14
CA GLU A 155 3.96 23.52 11.51
C GLU A 155 2.47 23.71 11.86
N PRO A 156 1.79 24.82 11.49
CA PRO A 156 0.36 24.97 11.79
C PRO A 156 -0.54 23.94 11.07
N HIS A 157 -0.06 23.36 9.96
CA HIS A 157 -0.85 22.55 9.04
C HIS A 157 -0.58 21.07 9.15
N ILE A 158 0.48 20.64 9.85
CA ILE A 158 0.89 19.23 9.90
C ILE A 158 0.86 18.67 11.33
N TRP A 159 0.67 17.35 11.44
CA TRP A 159 0.93 16.59 12.66
C TRP A 159 2.37 16.10 12.74
N GLY A 160 3.02 15.90 11.59
CA GLY A 160 4.41 15.45 11.52
C GLY A 160 4.85 15.13 10.10
N GLY A 161 6.15 14.81 9.97
CA GLY A 161 6.75 14.43 8.70
C GLY A 161 8.02 13.62 8.91
N LYS A 162 8.47 12.93 7.86
CA LYS A 162 9.72 12.16 7.82
C LYS A 162 10.17 11.90 6.38
N GLY A 163 11.41 11.51 6.20
CA GLY A 163 11.88 10.95 4.92
C GLY A 163 11.25 9.60 4.58
N MET A 164 11.27 9.22 3.32
CA MET A 164 10.70 7.96 2.81
C MET A 164 11.76 6.94 2.39
N GLY A 165 11.39 5.67 2.46
CA GLY A 165 12.21 4.54 2.01
C GLY A 165 13.57 4.48 2.71
N SER A 166 14.64 4.47 1.95
CA SER A 166 16.04 4.48 2.45
C SER A 166 16.47 5.80 3.06
N GLN A 167 15.57 6.80 3.17
CA GLN A 167 15.89 8.17 3.59
C GLN A 167 16.78 8.94 2.58
N GLY A 168 17.64 9.85 3.04
CA GLY A 168 18.41 10.72 2.15
C GLY A 168 17.52 11.80 1.49
N ASP A 169 18.08 12.54 0.55
CA ASP A 169 17.42 13.64 -0.14
C ASP A 169 16.48 13.21 -1.30
N GLY A 170 15.83 12.03 -1.18
CA GLY A 170 14.91 11.55 -2.22
C GLY A 170 13.52 12.15 -2.10
N THR A 171 12.77 11.75 -1.07
CA THR A 171 11.39 12.19 -0.84
C THR A 171 11.11 12.39 0.64
N ALA A 172 10.25 13.39 0.93
CA ALA A 172 9.66 13.58 2.25
C ALA A 172 8.17 13.27 2.23
N GLN A 173 7.61 12.92 3.39
CA GLN A 173 6.16 12.80 3.56
C GLN A 173 5.72 13.54 4.81
N PHE A 174 4.55 14.16 4.72
CA PHE A 174 3.87 14.84 5.81
C PHE A 174 2.47 14.27 6.01
N ILE A 175 1.98 14.29 7.24
CA ILE A 175 0.57 14.08 7.53
C ILE A 175 -0.04 15.41 7.96
N ALA A 176 -0.98 15.89 7.17
CA ALA A 176 -1.70 17.14 7.40
C ALA A 176 -2.83 16.94 8.41
N ARG A 177 -3.28 18.04 9.04
CA ARG A 177 -4.34 18.01 10.06
C ARG A 177 -5.73 17.84 9.47
N SER A 178 -5.94 18.33 8.25
CA SER A 178 -7.21 18.28 7.52
C SER A 178 -6.97 18.26 6.02
N GLU A 179 -8.03 18.12 5.22
CA GLU A 179 -7.94 18.25 3.77
C GLU A 179 -7.54 19.68 3.35
N ALA A 180 -8.05 20.71 4.04
CA ALA A 180 -7.67 22.10 3.80
C ALA A 180 -6.19 22.33 4.12
N ASP A 181 -5.69 21.77 5.22
CA ASP A 181 -4.28 21.85 5.59
C ASP A 181 -3.39 21.10 4.61
N GLN A 182 -3.85 19.95 4.08
CA GLN A 182 -3.14 19.23 3.03
C GLN A 182 -2.89 20.12 1.80
N GLN A 183 -3.92 20.84 1.39
CA GLN A 183 -3.82 21.77 0.27
C GLN A 183 -2.88 22.94 0.60
N ALA A 184 -2.98 23.50 1.81
CA ALA A 184 -2.09 24.56 2.28
C ALA A 184 -0.61 24.13 2.31
N VAL A 185 -0.33 22.91 2.78
CA VAL A 185 1.04 22.34 2.79
C VAL A 185 1.61 22.28 1.36
N ILE A 186 0.81 21.78 0.40
CA ILE A 186 1.22 21.71 -1.01
C ILE A 186 1.55 23.11 -1.53
N GLU A 187 0.63 24.06 -1.37
CA GLU A 187 0.81 25.45 -1.86
C GLU A 187 2.03 26.14 -1.24
N ILE A 188 2.28 25.96 0.05
CA ILE A 188 3.44 26.49 0.74
C ILE A 188 4.74 25.91 0.17
N ILE A 189 4.81 24.58 0.02
CA ILE A 189 6.03 23.92 -0.47
C ILE A 189 6.31 24.29 -1.93
N GLU A 190 5.31 24.27 -2.78
CA GLU A 190 5.48 24.58 -4.20
C GLU A 190 5.85 26.06 -4.42
N ARG A 191 5.22 26.98 -3.67
CA ARG A 191 5.50 28.40 -3.77
C ARG A 191 6.86 28.80 -3.20
N ASP A 192 7.20 28.32 -1.99
CA ASP A 192 8.34 28.84 -1.22
C ASP A 192 9.60 28.01 -1.41
N LEU A 193 9.45 26.70 -1.64
CA LEU A 193 10.58 25.77 -1.78
C LEU A 193 10.78 25.30 -3.22
N HIS A 194 9.81 25.56 -4.10
CA HIS A 194 9.80 25.14 -5.51
C HIS A 194 9.97 23.63 -5.70
N LEU A 195 9.39 22.84 -4.79
CA LEU A 195 9.44 21.37 -4.83
C LEU A 195 8.06 20.81 -5.20
N PRO A 196 8.00 19.84 -6.15
CA PRO A 196 6.72 19.25 -6.54
C PRO A 196 6.14 18.37 -5.45
N CYS A 197 4.82 18.44 -5.30
CA CYS A 197 4.08 17.70 -4.31
C CYS A 197 3.07 16.75 -4.94
N LEU A 198 2.88 15.59 -4.30
CA LEU A 198 1.83 14.63 -4.61
C LEU A 198 0.83 14.56 -3.45
N LYS A 199 -0.44 14.78 -3.76
CA LYS A 199 -1.56 14.62 -2.81
C LYS A 199 -1.89 13.14 -2.66
N LEU A 200 -1.87 12.62 -1.42
CA LEU A 200 -2.29 11.26 -1.09
C LEU A 200 -3.29 11.31 0.07
N THR A 201 -4.49 10.80 -0.14
CA THR A 201 -5.49 10.64 0.93
C THR A 201 -5.78 9.17 1.14
N LEU A 202 -5.50 8.67 2.35
CA LEU A 202 -6.04 7.38 2.80
C LEU A 202 -7.50 7.62 3.13
N GLN A 203 -8.37 7.13 2.26
CA GLN A 203 -9.81 7.22 2.49
C GLN A 203 -10.25 6.10 3.43
N THR A 204 -11.20 6.41 4.31
CA THR A 204 -11.97 5.37 4.96
C THR A 204 -12.48 4.45 3.87
N GLY A 205 -12.13 3.18 3.94
CA GLY A 205 -12.56 2.24 2.93
C GLY A 205 -14.09 2.30 2.84
N GLN A 206 -14.62 3.04 1.89
CA GLN A 206 -16.01 2.85 1.48
C GLN A 206 -16.05 1.39 1.06
N LYS A 207 -16.69 0.57 1.89
CA LYS A 207 -16.93 -0.83 1.59
C LYS A 207 -17.61 -0.84 0.22
N VAL A 208 -16.91 -1.30 -0.81
CA VAL A 208 -17.55 -1.51 -2.11
C VAL A 208 -18.66 -2.51 -1.84
N ARG A 209 -19.91 -2.07 -1.95
CA ARG A 209 -21.08 -2.86 -1.56
C ARG A 209 -21.80 -3.44 -2.76
N LYS A 210 -21.47 -2.96 -3.96
CA LYS A 210 -22.14 -3.37 -5.20
C LYS A 210 -21.12 -3.87 -6.20
N ALA A 211 -21.39 -5.01 -6.80
CA ALA A 211 -20.67 -5.53 -7.96
C ALA A 211 -21.60 -5.54 -9.18
N VAL A 212 -21.08 -5.18 -10.34
CA VAL A 212 -21.78 -5.29 -11.62
C VAL A 212 -21.06 -6.35 -12.45
N ILE A 213 -21.77 -7.41 -12.81
CA ILE A 213 -21.25 -8.53 -13.59
C ILE A 213 -21.86 -8.51 -14.99
N PRO A 214 -21.14 -8.13 -16.04
CA PRO A 214 -21.63 -8.20 -17.42
C PRO A 214 -21.65 -9.64 -17.91
N ALA A 215 -22.85 -10.19 -18.11
CA ALA A 215 -23.11 -11.55 -18.58
C ALA A 215 -23.91 -11.59 -19.92
N ALA A 216 -23.97 -10.45 -20.63
CA ALA A 216 -24.73 -10.31 -21.87
C ALA A 216 -23.99 -10.75 -23.15
N GLY A 217 -22.76 -11.28 -23.03
CA GLY A 217 -21.93 -11.65 -24.18
C GLY A 217 -22.38 -12.95 -24.87
N PHE A 218 -22.24 -13.04 -26.19
CA PHE A 218 -22.65 -14.22 -27.00
C PHE A 218 -21.79 -15.47 -26.79
N GLY A 219 -20.64 -15.38 -26.14
CA GLY A 219 -19.78 -16.54 -25.88
C GLY A 219 -19.20 -17.21 -27.14
N THR A 220 -18.98 -16.45 -28.21
CA THR A 220 -18.58 -16.98 -29.54
C THR A 220 -17.29 -17.82 -29.52
N ARG A 221 -16.37 -17.55 -28.59
CA ARG A 221 -15.15 -18.33 -28.41
C ARG A 221 -15.38 -19.75 -27.91
N LEU A 222 -16.58 -20.03 -27.37
CA LEU A 222 -16.97 -21.34 -26.84
C LEU A 222 -18.00 -22.05 -27.74
N PHE A 223 -18.20 -21.58 -28.99
CA PHE A 223 -19.03 -22.31 -29.95
C PHE A 223 -18.44 -23.69 -30.25
N PRO A 224 -19.31 -24.69 -30.44
CA PRO A 224 -20.78 -24.65 -30.47
C PRO A 224 -21.46 -24.75 -29.10
N ALA A 225 -20.73 -25.03 -28.01
CA ALA A 225 -21.31 -25.28 -26.69
C ALA A 225 -22.18 -24.10 -26.16
N SER A 226 -21.70 -22.87 -26.37
CA SER A 226 -22.42 -21.65 -25.95
C SER A 226 -23.67 -21.32 -26.79
N LYS A 227 -23.99 -22.11 -27.84
CA LYS A 227 -25.27 -22.07 -28.54
C LYS A 227 -26.36 -22.81 -27.77
N ALA A 228 -25.98 -23.84 -27.02
CA ALA A 228 -26.93 -24.68 -26.27
C ALA A 228 -27.16 -24.12 -24.86
N THR A 229 -26.14 -23.55 -24.24
CA THR A 229 -26.20 -23.02 -22.86
C THR A 229 -25.33 -21.78 -22.76
N LYS A 230 -25.80 -20.76 -22.04
CA LYS A 230 -24.99 -19.57 -21.76
C LYS A 230 -23.67 -19.95 -21.06
N LYS A 231 -22.55 -19.34 -21.51
CA LYS A 231 -21.22 -19.65 -20.98
C LYS A 231 -21.11 -19.40 -19.45
N GLU A 232 -21.85 -18.43 -18.96
CA GLU A 232 -21.91 -18.08 -17.55
C GLU A 232 -22.59 -19.15 -16.70
N LEU A 233 -23.45 -19.99 -17.32
CA LEU A 233 -24.13 -21.12 -16.69
C LEU A 233 -23.40 -22.45 -16.88
N PHE A 234 -22.26 -22.48 -17.55
CA PHE A 234 -21.46 -23.70 -17.69
C PHE A 234 -20.99 -24.18 -16.32
N PRO A 235 -21.14 -25.50 -16.05
CA PRO A 235 -20.67 -26.10 -14.81
C PRO A 235 -19.13 -26.09 -14.76
N VAL A 236 -18.59 -25.62 -13.66
CA VAL A 236 -17.17 -25.65 -13.32
C VAL A 236 -17.04 -26.41 -12.00
N ILE A 237 -16.09 -27.29 -11.89
CA ILE A 237 -15.79 -27.99 -10.64
C ILE A 237 -15.04 -27.01 -9.74
N ASP A 238 -15.63 -26.67 -8.61
CA ASP A 238 -15.02 -25.83 -7.57
C ASP A 238 -13.99 -26.62 -6.74
N ARG A 239 -13.25 -25.94 -5.89
CA ARG A 239 -12.23 -26.55 -5.01
C ARG A 239 -12.79 -27.55 -4.02
N ASP A 240 -14.08 -27.47 -3.70
CA ASP A 240 -14.83 -28.40 -2.87
C ASP A 240 -15.30 -29.66 -3.64
N GLY A 241 -15.00 -29.77 -4.95
CA GLY A 241 -15.40 -30.86 -5.80
C GLY A 241 -16.84 -30.79 -6.30
N ILE A 242 -17.57 -29.72 -6.01
CA ILE A 242 -18.96 -29.49 -6.43
C ILE A 242 -19.01 -28.80 -7.79
N ALA A 243 -19.87 -29.28 -8.68
CA ALA A 243 -20.12 -28.63 -9.95
C ALA A 243 -21.05 -27.42 -9.74
N LYS A 244 -20.52 -26.21 -9.98
CA LYS A 244 -21.24 -24.95 -9.87
C LYS A 244 -21.25 -24.21 -11.20
N PRO A 245 -22.33 -23.49 -11.57
CA PRO A 245 -22.26 -22.57 -12.70
C PRO A 245 -21.18 -21.52 -12.51
N ALA A 246 -20.46 -21.17 -13.58
CA ALA A 246 -19.37 -20.19 -13.53
C ALA A 246 -19.79 -18.85 -12.90
N ILE A 247 -21.00 -18.38 -13.20
CA ILE A 247 -21.56 -17.16 -12.60
C ILE A 247 -21.71 -17.25 -11.08
N LEU A 248 -22.06 -18.43 -10.53
CA LEU A 248 -22.19 -18.61 -9.10
C LEU A 248 -20.84 -18.46 -8.38
N LEU A 249 -19.76 -18.98 -8.96
CA LEU A 249 -18.41 -18.84 -8.40
C LEU A 249 -18.01 -17.35 -8.31
N ILE A 250 -18.32 -16.57 -9.35
CA ILE A 250 -18.04 -15.12 -9.38
C ILE A 250 -18.88 -14.39 -8.31
N VAL A 251 -20.17 -14.75 -8.16
CA VAL A 251 -21.05 -14.17 -7.14
C VAL A 251 -20.56 -14.53 -5.73
N GLU A 252 -20.21 -15.78 -5.48
CA GLU A 252 -19.65 -16.22 -4.19
C GLU A 252 -18.35 -15.48 -3.85
N GLU A 253 -17.48 -15.23 -4.84
CA GLU A 253 -16.26 -14.46 -4.65
C GLU A 253 -16.57 -13.00 -4.28
N ALA A 254 -17.53 -12.37 -4.96
CA ALA A 254 -17.99 -11.03 -4.62
C ALA A 254 -18.58 -10.97 -3.19
N LEU A 255 -19.38 -11.95 -2.78
CA LEU A 255 -19.93 -12.03 -1.43
C LEU A 255 -18.85 -12.23 -0.37
N ARG A 256 -17.84 -13.09 -0.63
CA ARG A 256 -16.68 -13.25 0.26
C ARG A 256 -15.86 -11.98 0.39
N ALA A 257 -15.79 -11.16 -0.67
CA ALA A 257 -15.17 -9.84 -0.65
C ALA A 257 -16.01 -8.77 0.09
N GLY A 258 -17.18 -9.14 0.59
CA GLY A 258 -18.07 -8.28 1.37
C GLY A 258 -19.00 -7.39 0.53
N ILE A 259 -19.26 -7.75 -0.71
CA ILE A 259 -20.29 -7.14 -1.55
C ILE A 259 -21.66 -7.54 -1.01
N ASP A 260 -22.57 -6.58 -0.88
CA ASP A 260 -23.94 -6.80 -0.37
C ASP A 260 -24.96 -6.89 -1.50
N GLN A 261 -24.63 -6.37 -2.67
CA GLN A 261 -25.52 -6.36 -3.83
C GLN A 261 -24.76 -6.70 -5.11
N VAL A 262 -25.20 -7.73 -5.81
CA VAL A 262 -24.67 -8.11 -7.12
C VAL A 262 -25.72 -7.80 -8.18
N ILE A 263 -25.33 -7.06 -9.21
CA ILE A 263 -26.14 -6.73 -10.37
C ILE A 263 -25.58 -7.50 -11.57
N ILE A 264 -26.35 -8.39 -12.13
CA ILE A 264 -25.95 -9.18 -13.30
C ILE A 264 -26.65 -8.60 -14.54
N ILE A 265 -25.85 -8.16 -15.52
CA ILE A 265 -26.36 -7.62 -16.79
C ILE A 265 -26.46 -8.77 -17.77
N VAL A 266 -27.67 -9.13 -18.15
CA VAL A 266 -27.97 -10.22 -19.12
C VAL A 266 -28.72 -9.69 -20.33
N GLN A 267 -28.79 -10.49 -21.41
CA GLN A 267 -29.70 -10.20 -22.51
C GLN A 267 -31.14 -10.54 -22.12
N GLU A 268 -32.12 -9.86 -22.73
CA GLU A 268 -33.52 -10.02 -22.39
C GLU A 268 -33.99 -11.50 -22.48
N HIS A 269 -33.60 -12.22 -23.51
CA HIS A 269 -33.96 -13.62 -23.70
C HIS A 269 -33.30 -14.60 -22.74
N ASP A 270 -32.27 -14.17 -21.98
CA ASP A 270 -31.60 -14.98 -20.97
C ASP A 270 -32.11 -14.72 -19.55
N LEU A 271 -32.90 -13.67 -19.37
CA LEU A 271 -33.35 -13.19 -18.08
C LEU A 271 -34.05 -14.28 -17.27
N GLU A 272 -34.94 -15.05 -17.89
CA GLU A 272 -35.69 -16.13 -17.25
C GLU A 272 -34.75 -17.22 -16.68
N ALA A 273 -33.73 -17.61 -17.44
CA ALA A 273 -32.78 -18.64 -17.02
C ALA A 273 -31.96 -18.19 -15.77
N PHE A 274 -31.51 -16.93 -15.76
CA PHE A 274 -30.79 -16.38 -14.60
C PHE A 274 -31.71 -16.19 -13.39
N GLN A 275 -32.92 -15.69 -13.59
CA GLN A 275 -33.91 -15.54 -12.51
C GLN A 275 -34.31 -16.90 -11.92
N SER A 276 -34.56 -17.90 -12.75
CA SER A 276 -34.84 -19.26 -12.29
C SER A 276 -33.71 -19.81 -11.44
N PHE A 277 -32.46 -19.61 -11.86
CA PHE A 277 -31.31 -20.12 -11.15
C PHE A 277 -31.10 -19.44 -9.77
N PHE A 278 -31.25 -18.10 -9.69
CA PHE A 278 -30.98 -17.37 -8.45
C PHE A 278 -32.20 -17.26 -7.51
N ASN A 279 -33.43 -17.48 -7.99
CA ASN A 279 -34.64 -17.38 -7.18
C ASN A 279 -35.08 -18.73 -6.58
N VAL A 280 -34.37 -19.81 -6.85
CA VAL A 280 -34.66 -21.11 -6.21
C VAL A 280 -34.22 -21.03 -4.74
N GLN A 281 -35.18 -20.95 -3.82
CA GLN A 281 -34.93 -21.26 -2.41
C GLN A 281 -34.75 -22.77 -2.29
N VAL A 282 -33.53 -23.20 -1.94
CA VAL A 282 -33.21 -24.57 -1.58
C VAL A 282 -33.46 -24.75 -0.09
#